data_ca28b23ccac22c963a6b87165c5d0cad
#
_entry.id   ca28b23ccac22c963a6b87165c5d0cad
#
_cell.length_a   1.000
_cell.length_b   1.000
_cell.length_c   1.000
_cell.angle_alpha   90.00
_cell.angle_beta   90.00
_cell.angle_gamma   90.00
#
_symmetry.space_group_name_H-M   'P 1'
#
loop_
_entity.id
_entity.type
_entity.pdbx_description
1 polymer ?
#
loop_
_entity_poly.entity_id
_entity_poly.type
_entity_poly.pdbx_seq_one_letter_code
_entity_poly.pdbx_strand_id
1 'polypeptide(L)'
;EQLTKLNAEFPDKLRKSILQQAVQGKLTERDPADEPASELLKRIKKEKEALMKSGKIKKEKPLPEITEDEKPFDIPEQWCSVRIGDVGIYKKGPFGSSLTKSMFVPKSLDAVKVYEQKNAIQKDHTLGEYYIARDYFEKKMRGFEIFPGDIIVSCAGTIGETYVMPENIEQGIINQALMRMKIVPSIDLDYFLLYFDYVLKIDAQGSSKGSAIKNIPPFEIFKKMILPLPPLAEQKRIVKRVDELLALCDELK
;
A
#
# COMPACT_ATOMS: atom_id res chain seq x y z
N GLU A 1 -20.48 -20.90 26.10
CA GLU A 1 -20.28 -19.46 25.82
C GLU A 1 -18.81 -19.13 25.50
N GLN A 2 -17.82 -19.53 26.34
CA GLN A 2 -16.39 -19.34 26.08
C GLN A 2 -15.91 -20.10 24.83
N LEU A 3 -16.34 -21.35 24.64
CA LEU A 3 -15.97 -22.17 23.48
C LEU A 3 -16.52 -21.60 22.17
N THR A 4 -17.78 -21.12 22.20
CA THR A 4 -18.42 -20.50 21.04
C THR A 4 -17.72 -19.20 20.64
N LYS A 5 -17.29 -18.40 21.62
CA LYS A 5 -16.51 -17.19 21.37
C LYS A 5 -15.12 -17.49 20.83
N LEU A 6 -14.45 -18.52 21.39
CA LEU A 6 -13.13 -18.95 20.92
C LEU A 6 -13.19 -19.43 19.47
N ASN A 7 -14.19 -20.22 19.10
CA ASN A 7 -14.38 -20.71 17.74
C ASN A 7 -14.67 -19.57 16.76
N ALA A 8 -15.45 -18.57 17.15
CA ALA A 8 -15.75 -17.41 16.31
C ALA A 8 -14.52 -16.51 16.07
N GLU A 9 -13.63 -16.39 17.07
CA GLU A 9 -12.43 -15.54 16.95
C GLU A 9 -11.21 -16.28 16.34
N PHE A 10 -11.26 -17.61 16.29
CA PHE A 10 -10.11 -18.43 15.88
C PHE A 10 -9.65 -18.15 14.45
N PRO A 11 -10.52 -18.10 13.42
CA PRO A 11 -10.09 -17.83 12.05
C PRO A 11 -9.37 -16.47 11.93
N ASP A 12 -9.84 -15.43 12.59
CA ASP A 12 -9.22 -14.10 12.54
C ASP A 12 -7.87 -14.06 13.25
N LYS A 13 -7.74 -14.77 14.39
CA LYS A 13 -6.47 -14.90 15.09
C LYS A 13 -5.45 -15.69 14.26
N LEU A 14 -5.90 -16.75 13.59
CA LEU A 14 -5.07 -17.56 12.71
C LEU A 14 -4.57 -16.75 11.51
N ARG A 15 -5.45 -15.97 10.85
CA ARG A 15 -5.06 -15.04 9.76
C ARG A 15 -3.99 -14.06 10.21
N LYS A 16 -4.16 -13.44 11.37
CA LYS A 16 -3.16 -12.51 11.93
C LYS A 16 -1.83 -13.20 12.18
N SER A 17 -1.86 -14.42 12.72
CA SER A 17 -0.64 -15.21 12.96
C SER A 17 0.07 -15.57 11.65
N ILE A 18 -0.66 -15.99 10.62
CA ILE A 18 -0.10 -16.29 9.29
C ILE A 18 0.61 -15.07 8.71
N LEU A 19 -0.04 -13.92 8.70
CA LEU A 19 0.55 -12.68 8.19
C LEU A 19 1.79 -12.27 8.99
N GLN A 20 1.75 -12.40 10.31
CA GLN A 20 2.89 -12.12 11.16
C GLN A 20 4.08 -13.06 10.86
N GLN A 21 3.84 -14.36 10.70
CA GLN A 21 4.88 -15.32 10.32
C GLN A 21 5.46 -15.01 8.93
N ALA A 22 4.62 -14.61 7.98
CA ALA A 22 5.03 -14.23 6.63
C ALA A 22 6.02 -13.07 6.65
N VAL A 23 5.67 -11.97 7.33
CA VAL A 23 6.50 -10.75 7.36
C VAL A 23 7.76 -10.90 8.20
N GLN A 24 7.81 -11.88 9.10
CA GLN A 24 8.99 -12.25 9.89
C GLN A 24 9.91 -13.27 9.20
N GLY A 25 9.58 -13.70 7.97
CA GLY A 25 10.36 -14.70 7.24
C GLY A 25 10.34 -16.10 7.86
N LYS A 26 9.24 -16.46 8.55
CA LYS A 26 9.07 -17.77 9.23
C LYS A 26 8.13 -18.72 8.49
N LEU A 27 7.56 -18.28 7.36
CA LEU A 27 6.52 -19.02 6.65
C LEU A 27 7.04 -19.87 5.50
N THR A 28 8.18 -19.51 4.94
CA THR A 28 8.80 -20.18 3.80
C THR A 28 10.22 -20.62 4.10
N GLU A 29 10.64 -21.71 3.46
CA GLU A 29 12.06 -22.11 3.45
C GLU A 29 12.86 -21.15 2.56
N ARG A 30 14.12 -20.94 2.95
CA ARG A 30 15.06 -20.12 2.21
C ARG A 30 15.77 -20.95 1.17
N ASP A 31 15.91 -20.41 -0.02
CA ASP A 31 16.72 -21.02 -1.08
C ASP A 31 18.05 -20.26 -1.16
N PRO A 32 19.19 -20.95 -0.91
CA PRO A 32 20.51 -20.32 -1.05
C PRO A 32 20.81 -19.85 -2.48
N ALA A 33 20.09 -20.35 -3.48
CA ALA A 33 20.23 -19.93 -4.87
C ALA A 33 19.48 -18.64 -5.20
N ASP A 34 18.63 -18.14 -4.32
CA ASP A 34 17.96 -16.86 -4.52
C ASP A 34 18.96 -15.71 -4.57
N GLU A 35 18.73 -14.77 -5.49
CA GLU A 35 19.49 -13.54 -5.52
C GLU A 35 19.31 -12.77 -4.20
N PRO A 36 20.38 -12.41 -3.48
CA PRO A 36 20.25 -11.72 -2.20
C PRO A 36 19.44 -10.42 -2.29
N ALA A 37 18.66 -10.10 -1.27
CA ALA A 37 17.87 -8.88 -1.23
C ALA A 37 18.71 -7.59 -1.34
N SER A 38 20.01 -7.65 -1.02
CA SER A 38 20.94 -6.54 -1.21
C SER A 38 21.10 -6.14 -2.69
N GLU A 39 21.09 -7.10 -3.61
CA GLU A 39 21.13 -6.82 -5.06
C GLU A 39 19.80 -6.24 -5.54
N LEU A 40 18.68 -6.78 -5.05
CA LEU A 40 17.36 -6.22 -5.29
C LEU A 40 17.27 -4.75 -4.81
N LEU A 41 17.79 -4.44 -3.63
CA LEU A 41 17.83 -3.08 -3.09
C LEU A 41 18.65 -2.11 -3.98
N LYS A 42 19.75 -2.57 -4.56
CA LYS A 42 20.53 -1.77 -5.53
C LYS A 42 19.70 -1.43 -6.77
N ARG A 43 18.93 -2.40 -7.30
CA ARG A 43 18.01 -2.16 -8.43
C ARG A 43 16.93 -1.15 -8.08
N ILE A 44 16.28 -1.30 -6.95
CA ILE A 44 15.24 -0.38 -6.46
C ILE A 44 15.77 1.06 -6.39
N LYS A 45 16.96 1.26 -5.81
CA LYS A 45 17.59 2.58 -5.73
C LYS A 45 17.86 3.16 -7.12
N LYS A 46 18.41 2.34 -8.04
CA LYS A 46 18.67 2.75 -9.42
C LYS A 46 17.40 3.13 -10.19
N GLU A 47 16.33 2.36 -10.03
CA GLU A 47 15.01 2.66 -10.64
C GLU A 47 14.46 3.99 -10.14
N LYS A 48 14.48 4.21 -8.83
CA LYS A 48 14.00 5.45 -8.23
C LYS A 48 14.83 6.65 -8.68
N GLU A 49 16.15 6.52 -8.74
CA GLU A 49 17.02 7.56 -9.29
C GLU A 49 16.74 7.86 -10.77
N ALA A 50 16.48 6.84 -11.58
CA ALA A 50 16.12 7.04 -12.98
C ALA A 50 14.79 7.80 -13.13
N LEU A 51 13.80 7.51 -12.29
CA LEU A 51 12.53 8.24 -12.25
C LEU A 51 12.72 9.70 -11.81
N MET A 52 13.62 9.98 -10.86
CA MET A 52 13.97 11.35 -10.48
C MET A 52 14.71 12.08 -11.59
N LYS A 53 15.69 11.45 -12.24
CA LYS A 53 16.46 12.05 -13.35
C LYS A 53 15.59 12.35 -14.57
N SER A 54 14.60 11.51 -14.85
CA SER A 54 13.64 11.73 -15.96
C SER A 54 12.56 12.76 -15.65
N GLY A 55 12.52 13.34 -14.44
CA GLY A 55 11.51 14.30 -14.01
C GLY A 55 10.12 13.70 -13.77
N LYS A 56 9.98 12.37 -13.86
CA LYS A 56 8.72 11.68 -13.56
C LYS A 56 8.32 11.79 -12.09
N ILE A 57 9.30 11.92 -11.21
CA ILE A 57 9.09 12.18 -9.78
C ILE A 57 9.96 13.35 -9.30
N LYS A 58 9.45 14.07 -8.31
CA LYS A 58 10.21 15.15 -7.69
C LYS A 58 11.41 14.59 -6.93
N LYS A 59 12.53 15.33 -6.95
CA LYS A 59 13.68 15.00 -6.13
C LYS A 59 13.29 15.08 -4.65
N GLU A 60 13.43 13.99 -3.94
CA GLU A 60 13.20 13.91 -2.51
C GLU A 60 14.54 13.92 -1.76
N LYS A 61 14.52 14.38 -0.51
CA LYS A 61 15.69 14.22 0.38
C LYS A 61 15.85 12.74 0.72
N PRO A 62 17.08 12.22 0.81
CA PRO A 62 17.31 10.86 1.29
C PRO A 62 16.64 10.66 2.66
N LEU A 63 16.05 9.49 2.84
CA LEU A 63 15.52 9.09 4.15
C LEU A 63 16.69 8.72 5.07
N PRO A 64 16.53 8.86 6.40
CA PRO A 64 17.57 8.47 7.34
C PRO A 64 17.87 6.97 7.24
N GLU A 65 19.11 6.60 7.49
CA GLU A 65 19.50 5.19 7.60
C GLU A 65 18.68 4.48 8.69
N ILE A 66 18.49 3.18 8.51
CA ILE A 66 17.77 2.35 9.49
C ILE A 66 18.76 1.91 10.55
N THR A 67 18.48 2.23 11.80
CA THR A 67 19.25 1.77 12.95
C THR A 67 18.72 0.43 13.47
N GLU A 68 19.51 -0.31 14.23
CA GLU A 68 19.13 -1.64 14.74
C GLU A 68 17.92 -1.57 15.68
N ASP A 69 17.83 -0.52 16.49
CA ASP A 69 16.72 -0.28 17.42
C ASP A 69 15.40 0.10 16.75
N GLU A 70 15.44 0.52 15.48
CA GLU A 70 14.23 0.80 14.69
C GLU A 70 13.62 -0.46 14.07
N LYS A 71 14.36 -1.56 13.98
CA LYS A 71 13.87 -2.81 13.37
C LYS A 71 12.79 -3.42 14.25
N PRO A 72 11.58 -3.71 13.73
CA PRO A 72 10.47 -4.21 14.55
C PRO A 72 10.69 -5.66 15.04
N PHE A 73 11.57 -6.40 14.39
CA PHE A 73 11.95 -7.79 14.70
C PHE A 73 13.21 -8.17 13.91
N ASP A 74 13.84 -9.27 14.32
CA ASP A 74 14.95 -9.88 13.58
C ASP A 74 14.46 -10.44 12.26
N ILE A 75 15.10 -10.05 11.17
CA ILE A 75 14.85 -10.56 9.82
C ILE A 75 15.91 -11.58 9.41
N PRO A 76 15.60 -12.51 8.48
CA PRO A 76 16.58 -13.45 7.94
C PRO A 76 17.80 -12.74 7.35
N GLU A 77 18.99 -13.39 7.44
CA GLU A 77 20.25 -12.82 6.97
C GLU A 77 20.24 -12.43 5.48
N GLN A 78 19.50 -13.19 4.64
CA GLN A 78 19.37 -12.90 3.21
C GLN A 78 18.42 -11.73 2.89
N TRP A 79 17.69 -11.23 3.88
CA TRP A 79 16.77 -10.10 3.73
C TRP A 79 17.44 -8.77 3.99
N CYS A 80 16.84 -7.70 3.51
CA CYS A 80 17.22 -6.32 3.84
C CYS A 80 16.06 -5.59 4.50
N SER A 81 16.38 -4.59 5.32
CA SER A 81 15.40 -3.59 5.76
C SER A 81 15.45 -2.38 4.83
N VAL A 82 14.30 -1.88 4.40
CA VAL A 82 14.20 -0.70 3.54
C VAL A 82 13.09 0.23 4.02
N ARG A 83 13.24 1.53 3.84
CA ARG A 83 12.16 2.48 4.14
C ARG A 83 11.04 2.34 3.11
N ILE A 84 9.77 2.34 3.55
CA ILE A 84 8.62 2.35 2.63
C ILE A 84 8.75 3.49 1.61
N GLY A 85 9.22 4.66 2.04
CA GLY A 85 9.44 5.79 1.14
C GLY A 85 10.45 5.54 0.03
N ASP A 86 11.33 4.54 0.15
CA ASP A 86 12.33 4.22 -0.89
C ASP A 86 11.81 3.25 -1.96
N VAL A 87 10.74 2.52 -1.66
CA VAL A 87 10.21 1.48 -2.56
C VAL A 87 9.03 1.92 -3.41
N GLY A 88 8.59 3.17 -3.28
CA GLY A 88 7.44 3.67 -4.03
C GLY A 88 7.33 5.18 -4.08
N ILE A 89 6.33 5.62 -4.81
CA ILE A 89 5.90 7.01 -4.95
C ILE A 89 4.54 7.13 -4.28
N TYR A 90 4.40 8.12 -3.41
CA TYR A 90 3.20 8.29 -2.61
C TYR A 90 2.66 9.71 -2.78
N LYS A 91 1.35 9.83 -3.01
CA LYS A 91 0.68 11.11 -3.17
C LYS A 91 -0.63 11.12 -2.39
N LYS A 92 -0.74 11.99 -1.40
CA LYS A 92 -2.00 12.27 -0.72
C LYS A 92 -2.93 13.06 -1.63
N GLY A 93 -4.23 12.83 -1.53
CA GLY A 93 -5.23 13.61 -2.25
C GLY A 93 -5.15 15.11 -1.93
N PRO A 94 -5.82 15.94 -2.72
CA PRO A 94 -5.80 17.41 -2.57
C PRO A 94 -6.39 17.84 -1.22
N PHE A 95 -6.08 19.05 -0.79
CA PHE A 95 -6.77 19.63 0.36
C PHE A 95 -8.27 19.81 0.07
N GLY A 96 -9.12 19.63 1.09
CA GLY A 96 -10.58 19.71 0.94
C GLY A 96 -11.07 21.00 0.30
N SER A 97 -10.40 22.15 0.54
CA SER A 97 -10.69 23.43 -0.10
C SER A 97 -10.41 23.46 -1.62
N SER A 98 -9.57 22.55 -2.11
CA SER A 98 -9.24 22.43 -3.54
C SER A 98 -10.19 21.50 -4.31
N LEU A 99 -11.12 20.84 -3.63
CA LEU A 99 -12.07 19.93 -4.24
C LEU A 99 -13.37 19.92 -3.43
N THR A 100 -14.20 20.97 -3.64
CA THR A 100 -15.49 21.15 -2.98
C THR A 100 -16.65 20.71 -3.87
N LYS A 101 -17.82 20.47 -3.26
CA LYS A 101 -19.02 20.02 -3.99
C LYS A 101 -19.44 20.99 -5.12
N SER A 102 -19.19 22.27 -4.95
CA SER A 102 -19.51 23.31 -5.96
C SER A 102 -18.63 23.24 -7.22
N MET A 103 -17.53 22.48 -7.17
CA MET A 103 -16.62 22.31 -8.32
C MET A 103 -16.99 21.09 -9.18
N PHE A 104 -17.92 20.26 -8.72
CA PHE A 104 -18.32 19.11 -9.48
C PHE A 104 -19.26 19.48 -10.62
N VAL A 105 -19.04 18.82 -11.74
CA VAL A 105 -19.80 19.00 -12.99
C VAL A 105 -20.43 17.65 -13.42
N PRO A 106 -21.46 17.66 -14.24
CA PRO A 106 -21.98 16.43 -14.84
C PRO A 106 -20.91 15.72 -15.69
N LYS A 107 -21.02 14.38 -15.79
CA LYS A 107 -20.18 13.58 -16.68
C LYS A 107 -20.32 14.07 -18.13
N SER A 108 -19.19 14.35 -18.78
CA SER A 108 -19.12 14.74 -20.19
C SER A 108 -17.73 14.38 -20.76
N LEU A 109 -17.54 14.60 -22.07
CA LEU A 109 -16.23 14.41 -22.70
C LEU A 109 -15.17 15.37 -22.18
N ASP A 110 -15.58 16.53 -21.70
CA ASP A 110 -14.70 17.55 -21.11
C ASP A 110 -14.63 17.48 -19.58
N ALA A 111 -15.04 16.36 -18.99
CA ALA A 111 -14.96 16.15 -17.56
C ALA A 111 -13.95 15.05 -17.23
N VAL A 112 -13.37 15.17 -16.03
CA VAL A 112 -12.39 14.23 -15.49
C VAL A 112 -12.94 13.63 -14.20
N LYS A 113 -12.91 12.31 -14.08
CA LYS A 113 -13.48 11.56 -12.96
C LYS A 113 -12.78 11.89 -11.64
N VAL A 114 -13.54 11.90 -10.56
CA VAL A 114 -13.01 11.97 -9.19
C VAL A 114 -13.21 10.62 -8.52
N TYR A 115 -12.12 9.90 -8.32
CA TYR A 115 -12.11 8.65 -7.57
C TYR A 115 -12.24 8.94 -6.08
N GLU A 116 -13.11 8.16 -5.45
CA GLU A 116 -13.50 8.32 -4.05
C GLU A 116 -13.10 7.10 -3.24
N GLN A 117 -13.18 7.23 -1.94
CA GLN A 117 -12.86 6.17 -0.99
C GLN A 117 -13.63 4.86 -1.26
N LYS A 118 -14.89 4.95 -1.71
CA LYS A 118 -15.69 3.78 -2.07
C LYS A 118 -15.05 2.93 -3.17
N ASN A 119 -14.28 3.54 -4.09
CA ASN A 119 -13.57 2.80 -5.13
C ASN A 119 -12.49 1.88 -4.53
N ALA A 120 -11.77 2.35 -3.52
CA ALA A 120 -10.77 1.53 -2.82
C ALA A 120 -11.41 0.45 -1.94
N ILE A 121 -12.48 0.80 -1.21
CA ILE A 121 -13.17 -0.11 -0.27
C ILE A 121 -13.89 -1.24 -1.01
N GLN A 122 -14.59 -0.92 -2.10
CA GLN A 122 -15.37 -1.90 -2.87
C GLN A 122 -14.59 -2.51 -4.04
N LYS A 123 -13.32 -2.07 -4.23
CA LYS A 123 -12.42 -2.52 -5.32
C LYS A 123 -13.07 -2.41 -6.71
N ASP A 124 -13.75 -1.29 -6.93
CA ASP A 124 -14.49 -1.02 -8.16
C ASP A 124 -14.25 0.42 -8.64
N HIS A 125 -13.54 0.56 -9.76
CA HIS A 125 -13.22 1.82 -10.40
C HIS A 125 -14.41 2.48 -11.11
N THR A 126 -15.48 1.74 -11.37
CA THR A 126 -16.65 2.24 -12.09
C THR A 126 -17.56 3.09 -11.21
N LEU A 127 -17.51 2.88 -9.90
CA LEU A 127 -18.33 3.61 -8.93
C LEU A 127 -17.99 5.11 -8.92
N GLY A 128 -18.97 5.91 -8.53
CA GLY A 128 -18.82 7.35 -8.35
C GLY A 128 -19.35 8.16 -9.52
N GLU A 129 -19.93 9.32 -9.17
CA GLU A 129 -20.60 10.22 -10.10
C GLU A 129 -19.97 11.62 -10.12
N TYR A 130 -18.87 11.81 -9.39
CA TYR A 130 -18.22 13.10 -9.32
C TYR A 130 -17.18 13.27 -10.41
N TYR A 131 -17.29 14.40 -11.09
CA TYR A 131 -16.38 14.81 -12.13
C TYR A 131 -16.01 16.28 -11.92
N ILE A 132 -14.85 16.69 -12.42
CA ILE A 132 -14.40 18.09 -12.48
C ILE A 132 -14.20 18.51 -13.92
N ALA A 133 -14.32 19.80 -14.18
CA ALA A 133 -14.06 20.35 -15.50
C ALA A 133 -12.60 20.09 -15.91
N ARG A 134 -12.36 19.73 -17.18
CA ARG A 134 -11.03 19.46 -17.74
C ARG A 134 -10.09 20.64 -17.55
N ASP A 135 -10.55 21.85 -17.75
CA ASP A 135 -9.75 23.07 -17.55
C ASP A 135 -9.22 23.19 -16.10
N TYR A 136 -10.05 22.86 -15.11
CA TYR A 136 -9.62 22.83 -13.71
C TYR A 136 -8.62 21.69 -13.42
N PHE A 137 -8.86 20.52 -13.99
CA PHE A 137 -7.92 19.41 -13.93
C PHE A 137 -6.55 19.82 -14.48
N GLU A 138 -6.51 20.39 -15.70
CA GLU A 138 -5.27 20.77 -16.36
C GLU A 138 -4.48 21.82 -15.57
N LYS A 139 -5.16 22.83 -15.03
CA LYS A 139 -4.52 23.94 -14.31
C LYS A 139 -4.09 23.60 -12.89
N LYS A 140 -4.83 22.74 -12.18
CA LYS A 140 -4.67 22.58 -10.73
C LYS A 140 -4.56 21.13 -10.25
N MET A 141 -5.13 20.16 -10.95
CA MET A 141 -5.34 18.81 -10.44
C MET A 141 -4.50 17.72 -11.10
N ARG A 142 -3.72 18.01 -12.15
CA ARG A 142 -2.84 17.04 -12.81
C ARG A 142 -1.93 16.26 -11.85
N GLY A 143 -1.46 16.89 -10.78
CA GLY A 143 -0.62 16.25 -9.78
C GLY A 143 -1.30 15.14 -8.97
N PHE A 144 -2.63 15.01 -9.08
CA PHE A 144 -3.43 14.00 -8.38
C PHE A 144 -4.03 12.96 -9.33
N GLU A 145 -3.63 12.99 -10.59
CA GLU A 145 -4.07 12.04 -11.61
C GLU A 145 -3.67 10.62 -11.22
N ILE A 146 -4.58 9.67 -11.53
CA ILE A 146 -4.39 8.24 -11.31
C ILE A 146 -4.21 7.54 -12.65
N PHE A 147 -3.35 6.54 -12.67
CA PHE A 147 -3.01 5.76 -13.86
C PHE A 147 -3.25 4.26 -13.63
N PRO A 148 -3.41 3.46 -14.68
CA PRO A 148 -3.39 2.02 -14.57
C PRO A 148 -2.15 1.52 -13.80
N GLY A 149 -2.36 0.52 -12.94
CA GLY A 149 -1.31 -0.02 -12.07
C GLY A 149 -0.96 0.83 -10.84
N ASP A 150 -1.49 2.05 -10.72
CA ASP A 150 -1.43 2.79 -9.46
C ASP A 150 -2.35 2.12 -8.41
N ILE A 151 -2.02 2.30 -7.15
CA ILE A 151 -2.82 1.80 -6.02
C ILE A 151 -3.52 2.98 -5.36
N ILE A 152 -4.83 2.93 -5.23
CA ILE A 152 -5.57 3.85 -4.37
C ILE A 152 -5.77 3.24 -2.98
N VAL A 153 -5.63 4.07 -1.96
CA VAL A 153 -5.74 3.65 -0.55
C VAL A 153 -6.72 4.56 0.16
N SER A 154 -7.68 3.97 0.87
CA SER A 154 -8.62 4.70 1.72
C SER A 154 -7.91 5.28 2.95
N CYS A 155 -8.09 6.59 3.21
CA CYS A 155 -7.38 7.31 4.27
C CYS A 155 -8.28 7.82 5.39
N ALA A 156 -9.59 7.65 5.30
CA ALA A 156 -10.55 8.12 6.30
C ALA A 156 -11.69 7.09 6.47
N GLY A 157 -12.32 7.02 7.64
CA GLY A 157 -13.37 6.03 7.93
C GLY A 157 -12.82 4.60 7.92
N THR A 158 -13.10 3.82 6.89
CA THR A 158 -12.47 2.51 6.65
C THR A 158 -11.09 2.76 6.05
N ILE A 159 -10.06 2.63 6.87
CA ILE A 159 -8.68 3.01 6.53
C ILE A 159 -7.89 1.81 6.05
N GLY A 160 -7.00 2.04 5.06
CA GLY A 160 -6.03 1.07 4.59
C GLY A 160 -6.56 0.09 3.54
N GLU A 161 -7.82 0.23 3.11
CA GLU A 161 -8.30 -0.55 1.98
C GLU A 161 -7.59 -0.10 0.70
N THR A 162 -7.03 -1.09 0.00
CA THR A 162 -6.23 -0.87 -1.21
C THR A 162 -6.97 -1.39 -2.45
N TYR A 163 -6.79 -0.71 -3.57
CA TYR A 163 -7.25 -1.19 -4.86
C TYR A 163 -6.23 -0.83 -5.94
N VAL A 164 -5.74 -1.86 -6.65
CA VAL A 164 -4.87 -1.69 -7.81
C VAL A 164 -5.73 -1.30 -9.00
N MET A 165 -5.45 -0.15 -9.60
CA MET A 165 -6.26 0.37 -10.70
C MET A 165 -6.04 -0.45 -11.97
N PRO A 166 -7.12 -0.99 -12.59
CA PRO A 166 -7.00 -1.80 -13.79
C PRO A 166 -6.67 -0.96 -15.03
N GLU A 167 -6.40 -1.63 -16.15
CA GLU A 167 -6.02 -0.97 -17.41
C GLU A 167 -7.12 -0.09 -18.03
N ASN A 168 -8.39 -0.42 -17.79
CA ASN A 168 -9.55 0.22 -18.42
C ASN A 168 -10.20 1.32 -17.59
N ILE A 169 -9.43 2.06 -16.79
CA ILE A 169 -9.95 3.16 -15.97
C ILE A 169 -10.27 4.41 -16.80
N GLU A 170 -11.27 5.17 -16.36
CA GLU A 170 -11.48 6.53 -16.86
C GLU A 170 -10.37 7.45 -16.35
N GLN A 171 -9.93 8.42 -17.19
CA GLN A 171 -9.03 9.46 -16.70
C GLN A 171 -9.62 10.15 -15.47
N GLY A 172 -8.86 10.23 -14.40
CA GLY A 172 -9.37 10.76 -13.15
C GLY A 172 -8.30 11.11 -12.14
N ILE A 173 -8.76 11.70 -11.06
CA ILE A 173 -7.93 12.12 -9.92
C ILE A 173 -8.41 11.44 -8.64
N ILE A 174 -7.52 11.32 -7.66
CA ILE A 174 -7.91 10.95 -6.28
C ILE A 174 -8.52 12.15 -5.55
N ASN A 175 -9.52 11.89 -4.70
CA ASN A 175 -10.05 12.89 -3.78
C ASN A 175 -9.21 12.99 -2.49
N GLN A 176 -9.60 13.90 -1.57
CA GLN A 176 -8.90 14.16 -0.31
C GLN A 176 -8.89 12.98 0.67
N ALA A 177 -9.80 12.02 0.52
CA ALA A 177 -9.88 10.83 1.38
C ALA A 177 -9.07 9.65 0.85
N LEU A 178 -8.35 9.83 -0.25
CA LEU A 178 -7.50 8.84 -0.86
C LEU A 178 -6.01 9.22 -0.80
N MET A 179 -5.17 8.19 -0.82
CA MET A 179 -3.77 8.25 -1.16
C MET A 179 -3.53 7.42 -2.42
N ARG A 180 -2.68 7.90 -3.31
CA ARG A 180 -2.14 7.14 -4.44
C ARG A 180 -0.76 6.60 -4.10
N MET A 181 -0.53 5.34 -4.40
CA MET A 181 0.78 4.71 -4.32
C MET A 181 1.14 4.13 -5.69
N LYS A 182 2.43 4.17 -6.01
CA LYS A 182 3.02 3.43 -7.14
C LYS A 182 4.30 2.79 -6.66
N ILE A 183 4.33 1.48 -6.64
CA ILE A 183 5.49 0.71 -6.16
C ILE A 183 6.46 0.48 -7.32
N VAL A 184 7.75 0.46 -7.02
CA VAL A 184 8.78 0.18 -8.03
C VAL A 184 8.64 -1.24 -8.60
N PRO A 185 8.84 -1.45 -9.91
CA PRO A 185 8.61 -2.76 -10.56
C PRO A 185 9.48 -3.90 -10.03
N SER A 186 10.62 -3.59 -9.41
CA SER A 186 11.52 -4.60 -8.82
C SER A 186 10.98 -5.29 -7.56
N ILE A 187 9.85 -4.84 -7.01
CA ILE A 187 9.20 -5.46 -5.85
C ILE A 187 7.95 -6.20 -6.32
N ASP A 188 7.73 -7.37 -5.77
CA ASP A 188 6.46 -8.07 -5.93
C ASP A 188 5.33 -7.27 -5.28
N LEU A 189 4.34 -6.87 -6.08
CA LEU A 189 3.28 -5.98 -5.63
C LEU A 189 2.39 -6.65 -4.57
N ASP A 190 2.12 -7.93 -4.72
CA ASP A 190 1.26 -8.67 -3.79
C ASP A 190 1.96 -8.83 -2.43
N TYR A 191 3.30 -9.05 -2.44
CA TYR A 191 4.08 -9.04 -1.21
C TYR A 191 4.04 -7.67 -0.51
N PHE A 192 4.19 -6.58 -1.28
CA PHE A 192 4.09 -5.24 -0.71
C PHE A 192 2.71 -4.98 -0.09
N LEU A 193 1.64 -5.35 -0.79
CA LEU A 193 0.27 -5.17 -0.32
C LEU A 193 -0.03 -6.03 0.91
N LEU A 194 0.49 -7.26 0.97
CA LEU A 194 0.41 -8.14 2.13
C LEU A 194 1.06 -7.48 3.36
N TYR A 195 2.28 -6.94 3.19
CA TYR A 195 2.97 -6.25 4.27
C TYR A 195 2.25 -4.96 4.69
N PHE A 196 1.77 -4.19 3.72
CA PHE A 196 1.02 -2.96 3.96
C PHE A 196 -0.25 -3.23 4.78
N ASP A 197 -0.99 -4.26 4.42
CA ASP A 197 -2.19 -4.69 5.15
C ASP A 197 -1.85 -5.15 6.59
N TYR A 198 -0.78 -5.92 6.75
CA TYR A 198 -0.28 -6.33 8.06
C TYR A 198 0.02 -5.13 8.95
N VAL A 199 0.81 -4.17 8.48
CA VAL A 199 1.22 -3.00 9.28
C VAL A 199 0.02 -2.14 9.66
N LEU A 200 -0.89 -1.88 8.72
CA LEU A 200 -2.03 -1.00 8.99
C LEU A 200 -3.13 -1.65 9.84
N LYS A 201 -3.34 -2.97 9.70
CA LYS A 201 -4.46 -3.64 10.37
C LYS A 201 -4.04 -4.39 11.65
N ILE A 202 -2.81 -4.86 11.72
CA ILE A 202 -2.35 -5.75 12.81
C ILE A 202 -1.40 -5.04 13.76
N ASP A 203 -0.31 -4.47 13.26
CA ASP A 203 0.70 -3.83 14.11
C ASP A 203 0.14 -2.59 14.82
N ALA A 204 -0.72 -1.87 14.13
CA ALA A 204 -1.47 -0.76 14.70
C ALA A 204 -2.39 -1.11 15.87
N GLN A 205 -2.90 -2.34 15.91
CA GLN A 205 -3.75 -2.83 17.00
C GLN A 205 -2.92 -3.34 18.19
N GLY A 206 -1.65 -3.72 17.95
CA GLY A 206 -0.71 -4.24 18.97
C GLY A 206 0.01 -3.16 19.77
N SER A 207 0.09 -1.92 19.29
CA SER A 207 0.67 -0.83 20.05
C SER A 207 -0.21 -0.53 21.27
N SER A 208 0.35 -0.67 22.46
CA SER A 208 -0.22 -0.77 23.81
C SER A 208 -1.16 0.37 24.28
N LYS A 209 -1.78 1.13 23.40
CA LYS A 209 -2.72 2.22 23.69
C LYS A 209 -4.13 2.03 23.12
N GLY A 210 -4.49 0.83 22.66
CA GLY A 210 -5.90 0.44 22.46
C GLY A 210 -6.73 1.25 21.47
N SER A 211 -6.13 2.06 20.60
CA SER A 211 -6.87 2.79 19.57
C SER A 211 -6.49 2.27 18.20
N ALA A 212 -7.48 1.73 17.47
CA ALA A 212 -7.34 1.48 16.03
C ALA A 212 -6.76 2.72 15.35
N ILE A 213 -5.89 2.53 14.34
CA ILE A 213 -5.38 3.66 13.55
C ILE A 213 -6.59 4.38 12.96
N LYS A 214 -6.84 5.60 13.42
CA LYS A 214 -7.95 6.44 12.93
C LYS A 214 -7.62 7.14 11.61
N ASN A 215 -6.37 7.12 11.19
CA ASN A 215 -5.89 7.73 9.93
C ASN A 215 -4.56 7.09 9.52
N ILE A 216 -4.26 7.06 8.22
CA ILE A 216 -2.90 6.76 7.76
C ILE A 216 -1.94 7.76 8.42
N PRO A 217 -0.80 7.30 8.96
CA PRO A 217 0.17 8.17 9.59
C PRO A 217 0.56 9.36 8.70
N PRO A 218 0.97 10.51 9.27
CA PRO A 218 1.56 11.58 8.48
C PRO A 218 2.65 11.05 7.55
N PHE A 219 2.75 11.57 6.33
CA PHE A 219 3.69 11.07 5.32
C PHE A 219 5.14 11.00 5.79
N GLU A 220 5.56 11.92 6.64
CA GLU A 220 6.89 11.91 7.24
C GLU A 220 7.14 10.67 8.11
N ILE A 221 6.11 10.17 8.78
CA ILE A 221 6.18 8.94 9.57
C ILE A 221 6.01 7.74 8.65
N PHE A 222 4.99 7.74 7.80
CA PHE A 222 4.69 6.66 6.86
C PHE A 222 5.89 6.27 5.98
N LYS A 223 6.57 7.25 5.38
CA LYS A 223 7.75 7.01 4.54
C LYS A 223 8.94 6.43 5.30
N LYS A 224 9.03 6.67 6.60
CA LYS A 224 10.09 6.13 7.46
C LYS A 224 9.82 4.73 7.96
N MET A 225 8.60 4.21 7.84
CA MET A 225 8.29 2.85 8.24
C MET A 225 9.19 1.86 7.50
N ILE A 226 9.53 0.77 8.17
CA ILE A 226 10.46 -0.23 7.67
C ILE A 226 9.68 -1.35 6.99
N LEU A 227 10.06 -1.68 5.77
CA LEU A 227 9.62 -2.86 5.04
C LEU A 227 10.75 -3.90 5.09
N PRO A 228 10.53 -5.08 5.65
CA PRO A 228 11.41 -6.22 5.44
C PRO A 228 11.37 -6.63 3.98
N LEU A 229 12.51 -6.71 3.35
CA LEU A 229 12.64 -6.98 1.92
C LEU A 229 13.31 -8.35 1.70
N PRO A 230 12.53 -9.40 1.41
CA PRO A 230 13.05 -10.70 0.96
C PRO A 230 13.69 -10.63 -0.43
N PRO A 231 14.49 -11.62 -0.83
CA PRO A 231 14.75 -11.93 -2.22
C PRO A 231 13.47 -11.98 -3.06
N LEU A 232 13.49 -11.50 -4.32
CA LEU A 232 12.26 -11.41 -5.13
C LEU A 232 11.57 -12.77 -5.33
N ALA A 233 12.33 -13.84 -5.48
CA ALA A 233 11.76 -15.19 -5.59
C ALA A 233 11.08 -15.62 -4.29
N GLU A 234 11.65 -15.26 -3.14
CA GLU A 234 11.04 -15.55 -1.84
C GLU A 234 9.77 -14.71 -1.60
N GLN A 235 9.72 -13.46 -2.05
CA GLN A 235 8.48 -12.64 -2.00
C GLN A 235 7.31 -13.39 -2.63
N LYS A 236 7.50 -13.96 -3.81
CA LYS A 236 6.49 -14.74 -4.53
C LYS A 236 6.11 -16.04 -3.79
N ARG A 237 7.08 -16.74 -3.19
CA ARG A 237 6.80 -17.93 -2.37
C ARG A 237 5.99 -17.59 -1.12
N ILE A 238 6.31 -16.46 -0.47
CA ILE A 238 5.56 -15.96 0.69
C ILE A 238 4.10 -15.68 0.31
N VAL A 239 3.86 -14.91 -0.77
CA VAL A 239 2.51 -14.59 -1.24
C VAL A 239 1.73 -15.87 -1.51
N LYS A 240 2.27 -16.78 -2.34
CA LYS A 240 1.64 -18.07 -2.65
C LYS A 240 1.29 -18.84 -1.38
N ARG A 241 2.20 -18.91 -0.42
CA ARG A 241 1.98 -19.66 0.83
C ARG A 241 0.93 -19.02 1.73
N VAL A 242 0.90 -17.69 1.77
CA VAL A 242 -0.15 -16.95 2.50
C VAL A 242 -1.51 -17.20 1.87
N ASP A 243 -1.64 -17.13 0.55
CA ASP A 243 -2.90 -17.36 -0.16
C ASP A 243 -3.44 -18.76 0.10
N GLU A 244 -2.58 -19.79 0.02
CA GLU A 244 -2.93 -21.18 0.36
C GLU A 244 -3.47 -21.32 1.79
N LEU A 245 -2.79 -20.71 2.77
CA LEU A 245 -3.17 -20.79 4.17
C LEU A 245 -4.43 -19.97 4.49
N LEU A 246 -4.59 -18.82 3.87
CA LEU A 246 -5.78 -17.99 4.05
C LEU A 246 -7.03 -18.66 3.44
N ALA A 247 -6.89 -19.33 2.31
CA ALA A 247 -7.98 -20.13 1.74
C ALA A 247 -8.46 -21.23 2.72
N LEU A 248 -7.54 -21.93 3.36
CA LEU A 248 -7.88 -22.91 4.41
C LEU A 248 -8.57 -22.26 5.63
N CYS A 249 -8.18 -21.04 5.99
CA CYS A 249 -8.85 -20.30 7.08
C CYS A 249 -10.30 -19.92 6.73
N ASP A 250 -10.62 -19.73 5.44
CA ASP A 250 -11.99 -19.44 5.01
C ASP A 250 -12.90 -20.66 5.10
N GLU A 251 -12.34 -21.86 4.95
CA GLU A 251 -13.08 -23.12 5.13
C GLU A 251 -13.46 -23.39 6.61
N LEU A 252 -12.80 -22.68 7.56
CA LEU A 252 -13.07 -22.81 8.99
C LEU A 252 -14.20 -21.93 9.50
N LYS A 253 -14.79 -21.09 8.65
CA LYS A 253 -15.94 -20.22 8.99
C LYS A 253 -17.26 -20.92 8.77
#